data_85293166d392274e3bf5980e611aa54b
#
_entry.id   85293166d392274e3bf5980e611aa54b
#
_cell.length_a   1.000
_cell.length_b   1.000
_cell.length_c   1.000
_cell.angle_alpha   90.00
_cell.angle_beta   90.00
_cell.angle_gamma   90.00
#
_symmetry.space_group_name_H-M   'P 1'
#
loop_
_entity.id
_entity.type
_entity.pdbx_description
1 polymer ?
#
loop_
_entity_poly.entity_id
_entity_poly.type
_entity_poly.pdbx_seq_one_letter_code
_entity_poly.pdbx_strand_id
1 'polypeptide(L)'
;MPTVGCHTDDGVAGMTSSTERSARRPLLRRLGWSTLVLCASVVLLVGLGFLWFIRQVPLVEVTLTRDADGIVALTGGASRIADAIELLASGRGKRLLISGAYRATNSTAISRLNPEFERWVRCCVDFDRSLNTLGNAIETRQWAQSRGFRSLIVVTSSYHMPRAMAEIGHQLPGVALIPFPVVTDKLKAEPWWANGTTTKLLLSEYLKYIFTQVRIRFDPASGITTPAYGAWK
;
A
#
# COMPACT_ATOMS: atom_id res chain seq x y z
N MET A 1 -23.36 100.39 -8.45
CA MET A 1 -22.93 100.11 -7.06
C MET A 1 -22.84 98.66 -6.94
N PRO A 2 -21.83 98.09 -6.29
CA PRO A 2 -21.05 97.06 -6.80
C PRO A 2 -21.48 95.68 -6.27
N THR A 3 -21.25 94.68 -7.11
CA THR A 3 -21.45 93.22 -6.81
C THR A 3 -20.10 92.50 -6.75
N VAL A 4 -19.94 91.85 -5.67
CA VAL A 4 -18.78 91.07 -5.36
C VAL A 4 -18.95 89.65 -5.91
N GLY A 5 -17.93 89.15 -6.66
CA GLY A 5 -17.89 87.84 -7.20
C GLY A 5 -17.42 86.82 -6.15
N CYS A 6 -18.03 85.64 -6.23
CA CYS A 6 -17.64 84.48 -5.45
C CYS A 6 -16.75 83.57 -6.28
N HIS A 7 -15.57 83.24 -5.76
CA HIS A 7 -14.62 82.30 -6.32
C HIS A 7 -14.91 80.91 -5.75
N THR A 8 -15.14 79.97 -6.58
CA THR A 8 -15.25 78.60 -6.19
C THR A 8 -13.96 77.84 -6.59
N ASP A 9 -13.33 77.32 -5.62
CA ASP A 9 -12.20 76.44 -5.78
C ASP A 9 -12.72 74.98 -5.96
N ASP A 10 -12.51 74.42 -7.13
CA ASP A 10 -12.75 73.02 -7.40
C ASP A 10 -11.46 72.38 -7.87
N GLY A 11 -11.04 71.35 -7.19
CA GLY A 11 -10.11 70.44 -7.80
C GLY A 11 -9.01 69.90 -6.94
N VAL A 12 -9.27 68.89 -6.18
CA VAL A 12 -8.30 67.79 -5.95
C VAL A 12 -9.06 66.52 -5.53
N ALA A 13 -9.41 65.72 -6.45
CA ALA A 13 -9.74 64.31 -6.15
C ALA A 13 -9.56 63.48 -7.41
N GLY A 14 -8.57 62.63 -7.45
CA GLY A 14 -8.54 61.62 -8.49
C GLY A 14 -7.16 61.21 -9.06
N MET A 15 -6.17 60.91 -8.25
CA MET A 15 -4.89 60.35 -8.77
C MET A 15 -4.22 59.37 -7.83
N THR A 16 -4.94 58.33 -7.40
CA THR A 16 -4.26 57.26 -6.61
C THR A 16 -4.66 55.82 -6.95
N SER A 17 -5.51 55.57 -7.96
CA SER A 17 -6.03 54.20 -8.19
C SER A 17 -5.41 53.43 -9.37
N SER A 18 -4.58 54.05 -10.18
CA SER A 18 -4.02 53.39 -11.40
C SER A 18 -2.69 52.68 -11.22
N THR A 19 -1.90 53.06 -10.22
CA THR A 19 -0.53 52.50 -10.01
C THR A 19 -0.53 51.14 -9.29
N GLU A 20 -1.51 50.88 -8.41
CA GLU A 20 -1.57 49.61 -7.70
C GLU A 20 -2.03 48.41 -8.56
N ARG A 21 -2.82 48.63 -9.59
CA ARG A 21 -3.29 47.55 -10.48
C ARG A 21 -2.19 47.03 -11.42
N SER A 22 -1.19 47.84 -11.75
CA SER A 22 -0.12 47.44 -12.66
C SER A 22 0.92 46.51 -12.00
N ALA A 23 1.17 46.66 -10.70
CA ALA A 23 2.16 45.87 -9.97
C ALA A 23 1.64 44.45 -9.59
N ARG A 24 0.34 44.27 -9.45
CA ARG A 24 -0.27 42.97 -9.06
C ARG A 24 -0.29 41.94 -10.17
N ARG A 25 -0.35 42.34 -11.43
CA ARG A 25 -0.40 41.45 -12.60
C ARG A 25 0.83 40.55 -12.75
N PRO A 26 2.07 41.03 -12.63
CA PRO A 26 3.27 40.19 -12.75
C PRO A 26 3.44 39.24 -11.55
N LEU A 27 3.00 39.63 -10.34
CA LEU A 27 3.02 38.80 -9.15
C LEU A 27 2.04 37.62 -9.27
N LEU A 28 0.81 37.87 -9.67
CA LEU A 28 -0.20 36.83 -9.89
C LEU A 28 0.23 35.85 -10.99
N ARG A 29 0.87 36.34 -12.05
CA ARG A 29 1.39 35.50 -13.13
C ARG A 29 2.55 34.62 -12.64
N ARG A 30 3.48 35.15 -11.84
CA ARG A 30 4.57 34.39 -11.23
C ARG A 30 4.04 33.34 -10.26
N LEU A 31 3.06 33.69 -9.42
CA LEU A 31 2.41 32.77 -8.51
C LEU A 31 1.70 31.63 -9.28
N GLY A 32 0.98 31.94 -10.35
CA GLY A 32 0.34 30.95 -11.21
C GLY A 32 1.34 29.99 -11.86
N TRP A 33 2.48 30.50 -12.35
CA TRP A 33 3.54 29.67 -12.90
C TRP A 33 4.19 28.77 -11.84
N SER A 34 4.47 29.31 -10.65
CA SER A 34 5.04 28.51 -9.55
C SER A 34 4.09 27.39 -9.11
N THR A 35 2.79 27.68 -9.03
CA THR A 35 1.77 26.65 -8.71
C THR A 35 1.69 25.59 -9.79
N LEU A 36 1.71 25.99 -11.07
CA LEU A 36 1.71 25.04 -12.19
C LEU A 36 2.93 24.13 -12.17
N VAL A 37 4.12 24.71 -11.99
CA VAL A 37 5.37 23.95 -11.89
C VAL A 37 5.35 23.00 -10.70
N LEU A 38 4.86 23.44 -9.56
CA LEU A 38 4.72 22.59 -8.37
C LEU A 38 3.76 21.42 -8.64
N CYS A 39 2.59 21.69 -9.21
CA CYS A 39 1.62 20.63 -9.56
C CYS A 39 2.22 19.65 -10.57
N ALA A 40 2.89 20.15 -11.61
CA ALA A 40 3.55 19.29 -12.60
C ALA A 40 4.64 18.43 -11.98
N SER A 41 5.45 18.99 -11.06
CA SER A 41 6.48 18.25 -10.34
C SER A 41 5.89 17.16 -9.44
N VAL A 42 4.79 17.44 -8.73
CA VAL A 42 4.10 16.45 -7.91
C VAL A 42 3.55 15.31 -8.79
N VAL A 43 2.89 15.63 -9.90
CA VAL A 43 2.37 14.63 -10.83
C VAL A 43 3.50 13.76 -11.38
N LEU A 44 4.62 14.37 -11.76
CA LEU A 44 5.79 13.65 -12.25
C LEU A 44 6.38 12.72 -11.17
N LEU A 45 6.54 13.20 -9.94
CA LEU A 45 7.04 12.40 -8.82
C LEU A 45 6.12 11.21 -8.50
N VAL A 46 4.80 11.44 -8.48
CA VAL A 46 3.80 10.38 -8.27
C VAL A 46 3.87 9.35 -9.41
N GLY A 47 4.00 9.81 -10.66
CA GLY A 47 4.14 8.93 -11.82
C GLY A 47 5.40 8.09 -11.80
N LEU A 48 6.56 8.70 -11.51
CA LEU A 48 7.83 7.99 -11.38
C LEU A 48 7.81 7.01 -10.20
N GLY A 49 7.22 7.41 -9.07
CA GLY A 49 7.02 6.55 -7.92
C GLY A 49 6.12 5.36 -8.23
N PHE A 50 5.06 5.56 -9.02
CA PHE A 50 4.19 4.48 -9.47
C PHE A 50 4.94 3.48 -10.38
N LEU A 51 5.74 3.95 -11.32
CA LEU A 51 6.55 3.09 -12.19
C LEU A 51 7.60 2.30 -11.37
N TRP A 52 8.19 2.94 -10.37
CA TRP A 52 9.08 2.25 -9.43
C TRP A 52 8.31 1.17 -8.63
N PHE A 53 7.11 1.48 -8.13
CA PHE A 53 6.26 0.51 -7.42
C PHE A 53 5.93 -0.70 -8.29
N ILE A 54 5.56 -0.50 -9.56
CA ILE A 54 5.27 -1.59 -10.50
C ILE A 54 6.46 -2.57 -10.60
N ARG A 55 7.68 -2.05 -10.59
CA ARG A 55 8.89 -2.91 -10.61
C ARG A 55 9.07 -3.73 -9.33
N GLN A 56 8.42 -3.35 -8.24
CA GLN A 56 8.42 -4.12 -6.98
C GLN A 56 7.34 -5.21 -6.95
N VAL A 57 6.38 -5.15 -7.86
CA VAL A 57 5.30 -6.16 -7.94
C VAL A 57 5.85 -7.41 -8.63
N PRO A 58 5.91 -8.57 -7.94
CA PRO A 58 6.35 -9.82 -8.56
C PRO A 58 5.35 -10.26 -9.64
N LEU A 59 5.81 -10.48 -10.85
CA LEU A 59 4.97 -10.92 -11.98
C LEU A 59 5.16 -12.40 -12.30
N VAL A 60 6.07 -13.07 -11.60
CA VAL A 60 6.40 -14.48 -11.80
C VAL A 60 6.16 -15.22 -10.47
N GLU A 61 5.66 -16.44 -10.57
CA GLU A 61 5.56 -17.35 -9.43
C GLU A 61 6.95 -17.73 -8.94
N VAL A 62 7.14 -17.67 -7.63
CA VAL A 62 8.43 -17.96 -7.00
C VAL A 62 8.42 -19.39 -6.51
N THR A 63 9.40 -20.19 -6.95
CA THR A 63 9.65 -21.50 -6.36
C THR A 63 10.34 -21.29 -5.00
N LEU A 64 9.72 -21.75 -3.94
CA LEU A 64 10.31 -21.67 -2.59
C LEU A 64 11.54 -22.56 -2.48
N THR A 65 12.66 -21.95 -2.15
CA THR A 65 13.94 -22.66 -1.90
C THR A 65 14.18 -22.95 -0.42
N ARG A 66 13.36 -22.36 0.48
CA ARG A 66 13.51 -22.48 1.92
C ARG A 66 12.16 -22.73 2.59
N ASP A 67 12.19 -23.50 3.67
CA ASP A 67 11.08 -23.68 4.57
C ASP A 67 11.07 -22.58 5.63
N ALA A 68 9.93 -22.38 6.27
CA ALA A 68 9.76 -21.41 7.37
C ALA A 68 9.12 -22.06 8.59
N ASP A 69 9.16 -21.40 9.74
CA ASP A 69 8.47 -21.88 10.94
C ASP A 69 6.94 -21.83 10.79
N GLY A 70 6.43 -20.81 10.08
CA GLY A 70 5.00 -20.64 9.84
C GLY A 70 4.69 -20.05 8.46
N ILE A 71 3.43 -20.16 8.08
CA ILE A 71 2.86 -19.61 6.85
C ILE A 71 1.77 -18.62 7.25
N VAL A 72 1.71 -17.47 6.60
CA VAL A 72 0.64 -16.48 6.77
C VAL A 72 0.00 -16.20 5.43
N ALA A 73 -1.29 -16.50 5.31
CA ALA A 73 -2.09 -16.16 4.13
C ALA A 73 -2.95 -14.93 4.41
N LEU A 74 -2.71 -13.85 3.68
CA LEU A 74 -3.56 -12.67 3.75
C LEU A 74 -4.76 -12.84 2.83
N THR A 75 -5.98 -12.78 3.38
CA THR A 75 -7.22 -13.01 2.65
C THR A 75 -7.52 -11.95 1.59
N GLY A 76 -8.44 -12.29 0.69
CA GLY A 76 -8.90 -11.43 -0.42
C GLY A 76 -8.98 -12.17 -1.76
N GLY A 77 -8.82 -13.51 -1.76
CA GLY A 77 -9.00 -14.39 -2.93
C GLY A 77 -8.86 -15.85 -2.56
N ALA A 78 -9.71 -16.71 -3.13
CA ALA A 78 -9.75 -18.15 -2.81
C ALA A 78 -8.45 -18.89 -3.18
N SER A 79 -7.81 -18.52 -4.28
CA SER A 79 -6.55 -19.13 -4.74
C SER A 79 -5.42 -19.04 -3.71
N ARG A 80 -5.29 -17.92 -3.00
CA ARG A 80 -4.24 -17.73 -1.97
C ARG A 80 -4.36 -18.70 -0.82
N ILE A 81 -5.60 -19.01 -0.42
CA ILE A 81 -5.86 -19.96 0.67
C ILE A 81 -5.49 -21.37 0.22
N ALA A 82 -5.85 -21.75 -1.00
CA ALA A 82 -5.49 -23.05 -1.56
C ALA A 82 -3.96 -23.23 -1.63
N ASP A 83 -3.26 -22.26 -2.22
CA ASP A 83 -1.79 -22.27 -2.31
C ASP A 83 -1.13 -22.34 -0.93
N ALA A 84 -1.65 -21.61 0.06
CA ALA A 84 -1.11 -21.63 1.41
C ALA A 84 -1.34 -22.98 2.13
N ILE A 85 -2.46 -23.65 1.86
CA ILE A 85 -2.75 -24.99 2.41
C ILE A 85 -1.84 -26.02 1.74
N GLU A 86 -1.62 -25.92 0.43
CA GLU A 86 -0.70 -26.78 -0.31
C GLU A 86 0.74 -26.64 0.24
N LEU A 87 1.20 -25.41 0.50
CA LEU A 87 2.49 -25.16 1.15
C LEU A 87 2.56 -25.78 2.55
N LEU A 88 1.48 -25.71 3.33
CA LEU A 88 1.41 -26.38 4.64
C LEU A 88 1.48 -27.90 4.49
N ALA A 89 0.71 -28.46 3.57
CA ALA A 89 0.66 -29.91 3.32
C ALA A 89 1.99 -30.45 2.80
N SER A 90 2.73 -29.66 2.02
CA SER A 90 4.08 -29.99 1.54
C SER A 90 5.19 -29.80 2.60
N GLY A 91 4.82 -29.41 3.83
CA GLY A 91 5.76 -29.28 4.95
C GLY A 91 6.61 -28.00 4.92
N ARG A 92 6.25 -27.01 4.10
CA ARG A 92 6.99 -25.73 4.01
C ARG A 92 6.85 -24.85 5.23
N GLY A 93 5.92 -25.14 6.13
CA GLY A 93 5.73 -24.50 7.43
C GLY A 93 5.02 -25.41 8.41
N LYS A 94 5.22 -25.18 9.70
CA LYS A 94 4.63 -26.02 10.78
C LYS A 94 3.14 -25.70 10.97
N ARG A 95 2.73 -24.48 10.74
CA ARG A 95 1.34 -24.00 10.90
C ARG A 95 1.03 -22.89 9.89
N LEU A 96 -0.26 -22.72 9.61
CA LEU A 96 -0.79 -21.68 8.72
C LEU A 96 -1.71 -20.75 9.51
N LEU A 97 -1.48 -19.43 9.44
CA LEU A 97 -2.42 -18.41 9.84
C LEU A 97 -3.15 -17.86 8.61
N ILE A 98 -4.48 -17.95 8.60
CA ILE A 98 -5.33 -17.27 7.64
C ILE A 98 -5.79 -15.96 8.27
N SER A 99 -5.16 -14.85 7.87
CA SER A 99 -5.39 -13.52 8.43
C SER A 99 -6.35 -12.70 7.59
N GLY A 100 -7.29 -12.00 8.26
CA GLY A 100 -8.38 -11.26 7.62
C GLY A 100 -9.53 -12.15 7.15
N ALA A 101 -9.73 -13.29 7.78
CA ALA A 101 -10.78 -14.24 7.42
C ALA A 101 -12.18 -13.65 7.63
N TYR A 102 -13.03 -13.77 6.62
CA TYR A 102 -14.45 -13.40 6.74
C TYR A 102 -15.12 -14.27 7.81
N ARG A 103 -16.18 -13.76 8.46
CA ARG A 103 -16.91 -14.51 9.51
C ARG A 103 -17.38 -15.91 9.09
N ALA A 104 -17.67 -16.08 7.81
CA ALA A 104 -18.07 -17.36 7.23
C ALA A 104 -16.87 -18.28 6.90
N THR A 105 -15.65 -17.76 6.89
CA THR A 105 -14.45 -18.54 6.63
C THR A 105 -14.01 -19.21 7.92
N ASN A 106 -14.27 -20.50 8.02
CA ASN A 106 -13.88 -21.34 9.16
C ASN A 106 -13.25 -22.65 8.64
N SER A 107 -12.71 -23.46 9.54
CA SER A 107 -12.09 -24.73 9.19
C SER A 107 -13.01 -25.64 8.37
N THR A 108 -14.30 -25.72 8.72
CA THR A 108 -15.27 -26.54 8.02
C THR A 108 -15.50 -26.06 6.57
N ALA A 109 -15.61 -24.73 6.36
CA ALA A 109 -15.80 -24.18 5.02
C ALA A 109 -14.57 -24.43 4.15
N ILE A 110 -13.36 -24.26 4.71
CA ILE A 110 -12.10 -24.51 4.00
C ILE A 110 -11.91 -25.99 3.70
N SER A 111 -12.21 -26.89 4.65
CA SER A 111 -12.12 -28.34 4.42
C SER A 111 -13.09 -28.82 3.32
N ARG A 112 -14.28 -28.21 3.21
CA ARG A 112 -15.21 -28.52 2.11
C ARG A 112 -14.69 -28.11 0.74
N LEU A 113 -13.94 -27.02 0.66
CA LEU A 113 -13.34 -26.54 -0.59
C LEU A 113 -12.05 -27.28 -0.94
N ASN A 114 -11.38 -27.87 0.04
CA ASN A 114 -10.09 -28.56 -0.12
C ASN A 114 -10.14 -29.88 0.67
N PRO A 115 -10.97 -30.87 0.28
CA PRO A 115 -11.18 -32.09 1.03
C PRO A 115 -9.93 -32.95 1.17
N GLU A 116 -9.03 -32.90 0.20
CA GLU A 116 -7.73 -33.59 0.19
C GLU A 116 -6.78 -33.10 1.30
N PHE A 117 -6.98 -31.88 1.78
CA PHE A 117 -6.16 -31.25 2.82
C PHE A 117 -6.86 -31.15 4.19
N GLU A 118 -8.03 -31.78 4.38
CA GLU A 118 -8.84 -31.68 5.60
C GLU A 118 -8.03 -31.96 6.88
N ARG A 119 -7.16 -32.95 6.86
CA ARG A 119 -6.26 -33.28 7.96
C ARG A 119 -5.41 -32.08 8.39
N TRP A 120 -4.83 -31.36 7.41
CA TRP A 120 -3.96 -30.22 7.65
C TRP A 120 -4.74 -28.99 8.12
N VAL A 121 -5.94 -28.79 7.58
CA VAL A 121 -6.84 -27.71 7.99
C VAL A 121 -7.26 -27.88 9.45
N ARG A 122 -7.56 -29.10 9.89
CA ARG A 122 -8.00 -29.37 11.26
C ARG A 122 -6.87 -29.24 12.30
N CYS A 123 -5.65 -29.71 12.01
CA CYS A 123 -4.56 -29.72 12.99
C CYS A 123 -3.86 -28.38 13.11
N CYS A 124 -3.72 -27.67 11.96
CA CYS A 124 -2.58 -26.80 11.83
C CYS A 124 -2.90 -25.44 11.21
N VAL A 125 -4.20 -25.11 11.04
CA VAL A 125 -4.66 -23.80 10.54
C VAL A 125 -5.28 -23.00 11.67
N ASP A 126 -4.78 -21.79 11.84
CA ASP A 126 -5.32 -20.78 12.75
C ASP A 126 -6.00 -19.66 11.94
N PHE A 127 -6.96 -18.97 12.54
CA PHE A 127 -7.75 -17.93 11.89
C PHE A 127 -7.69 -16.62 12.66
N ASP A 128 -7.50 -15.53 11.94
CA ASP A 128 -7.65 -14.18 12.43
C ASP A 128 -8.69 -13.41 11.60
N ARG A 129 -9.37 -12.45 12.23
CA ARG A 129 -10.48 -11.68 11.67
C ARG A 129 -10.17 -10.18 11.52
N SER A 130 -8.94 -9.83 11.32
CA SER A 130 -8.54 -8.45 11.09
C SER A 130 -9.22 -7.85 9.86
N LEU A 131 -9.58 -6.58 9.95
CA LEU A 131 -10.34 -5.89 8.91
C LEU A 131 -9.47 -5.13 7.90
N ASN A 132 -8.17 -5.00 8.18
CA ASN A 132 -7.24 -4.24 7.34
C ASN A 132 -5.82 -4.79 7.45
N THR A 133 -4.92 -4.31 6.58
CA THR A 133 -3.55 -4.83 6.49
C THR A 133 -2.72 -4.57 7.75
N LEU A 134 -2.94 -3.45 8.43
CA LEU A 134 -2.27 -3.18 9.71
C LEU A 134 -2.73 -4.18 10.78
N GLY A 135 -4.03 -4.43 10.88
CA GLY A 135 -4.58 -5.44 11.78
C GLY A 135 -4.00 -6.83 11.48
N ASN A 136 -3.96 -7.22 10.20
CA ASN A 136 -3.32 -8.47 9.78
C ASN A 136 -1.86 -8.56 10.24
N ALA A 137 -1.11 -7.47 10.15
CA ALA A 137 0.29 -7.45 10.58
C ALA A 137 0.44 -7.56 12.11
N ILE A 138 -0.44 -6.90 12.89
CA ILE A 138 -0.47 -6.98 14.36
C ILE A 138 -0.81 -8.40 14.81
N GLU A 139 -1.85 -9.02 14.24
CA GLU A 139 -2.24 -10.38 14.58
C GLU A 139 -1.18 -11.40 14.17
N THR A 140 -0.57 -11.21 13.00
CA THR A 140 0.58 -12.01 12.56
C THR A 140 1.73 -11.94 13.57
N ARG A 141 2.00 -10.74 14.14
CA ARG A 141 3.00 -10.55 15.17
C ARG A 141 2.66 -11.34 16.43
N GLN A 142 1.45 -11.19 16.93
CA GLN A 142 1.01 -11.89 18.15
C GLN A 142 1.07 -13.41 17.97
N TRP A 143 0.60 -13.89 16.82
CA TRP A 143 0.64 -15.30 16.46
C TRP A 143 2.06 -15.84 16.36
N ALA A 144 2.95 -15.15 15.66
CA ALA A 144 4.35 -15.58 15.50
C ALA A 144 5.11 -15.57 16.84
N GLN A 145 4.91 -14.51 17.64
CA GLN A 145 5.54 -14.38 18.97
C GLN A 145 5.07 -15.45 19.94
N SER A 146 3.75 -15.74 20.00
CA SER A 146 3.20 -16.78 20.87
C SER A 146 3.73 -18.18 20.57
N ARG A 147 4.22 -18.39 19.35
CA ARG A 147 4.76 -19.67 18.88
C ARG A 147 6.29 -19.70 18.78
N GLY A 148 6.96 -18.58 19.06
CA GLY A 148 8.40 -18.46 18.96
C GLY A 148 8.94 -18.60 17.55
N PHE A 149 8.15 -18.23 16.52
CA PHE A 149 8.54 -18.31 15.12
C PHE A 149 9.54 -17.23 14.76
N ARG A 150 10.57 -17.60 13.99
CA ARG A 150 11.63 -16.73 13.50
C ARG A 150 11.63 -16.56 11.98
N SER A 151 10.81 -17.32 11.29
CA SER A 151 10.65 -17.24 9.84
C SER A 151 9.20 -17.48 9.45
N LEU A 152 8.71 -16.70 8.48
CA LEU A 152 7.33 -16.77 7.97
C LEU A 152 7.32 -16.71 6.45
N ILE A 153 6.59 -17.63 5.80
CA ILE A 153 6.18 -17.48 4.40
C ILE A 153 4.93 -16.61 4.36
N VAL A 154 4.98 -15.50 3.62
CA VAL A 154 3.85 -14.57 3.46
C VAL A 154 3.21 -14.81 2.10
N VAL A 155 2.00 -15.36 2.12
CA VAL A 155 1.20 -15.68 0.92
C VAL A 155 0.18 -14.58 0.69
N THR A 156 0.29 -13.86 -0.42
CA THR A 156 -0.69 -12.86 -0.82
C THR A 156 -0.60 -12.58 -2.33
N SER A 157 -1.55 -11.82 -2.89
CA SER A 157 -1.46 -11.45 -4.31
C SER A 157 -0.22 -10.62 -4.59
N SER A 158 0.33 -10.82 -5.78
CA SER A 158 1.53 -10.13 -6.24
C SER A 158 1.44 -8.61 -6.11
N TYR A 159 0.32 -8.00 -6.50
CA TYR A 159 0.09 -6.55 -6.39
C TYR A 159 -0.01 -6.04 -4.94
N HIS A 160 -0.38 -6.91 -4.00
CA HIS A 160 -0.48 -6.58 -2.58
C HIS A 160 0.84 -6.84 -1.82
N MET A 161 1.73 -7.67 -2.36
CA MET A 161 2.95 -8.12 -1.71
C MET A 161 3.83 -6.98 -1.18
N PRO A 162 4.11 -5.89 -1.92
CA PRO A 162 4.94 -4.81 -1.42
C PRO A 162 4.39 -4.18 -0.12
N ARG A 163 3.08 -3.95 -0.05
CA ARG A 163 2.44 -3.37 1.13
C ARG A 163 2.37 -4.35 2.30
N ALA A 164 2.04 -5.61 2.03
CA ALA A 164 1.99 -6.66 3.05
C ALA A 164 3.36 -6.86 3.73
N MET A 165 4.42 -6.93 2.94
CA MET A 165 5.79 -7.09 3.44
C MET A 165 6.24 -5.88 4.26
N ALA A 166 5.87 -4.65 3.86
CA ALA A 166 6.18 -3.45 4.62
C ALA A 166 5.48 -3.45 5.99
N GLU A 167 4.18 -3.77 6.03
CA GLU A 167 3.40 -3.80 7.27
C GLU A 167 3.87 -4.91 8.23
N ILE A 168 4.02 -6.14 7.73
CA ILE A 168 4.43 -7.28 8.56
C ILE A 168 5.87 -7.10 9.02
N GLY A 169 6.77 -6.66 8.14
CA GLY A 169 8.17 -6.42 8.48
C GLY A 169 8.35 -5.34 9.54
N HIS A 170 7.51 -4.29 9.50
CA HIS A 170 7.49 -3.26 10.54
C HIS A 170 7.04 -3.81 11.89
N GLN A 171 6.04 -4.69 11.92
CA GLN A 171 5.52 -5.29 13.15
C GLN A 171 6.38 -6.43 13.70
N LEU A 172 7.19 -7.07 12.86
CA LEU A 172 8.02 -8.24 13.19
C LEU A 172 9.51 -8.01 12.88
N PRO A 173 10.16 -7.02 13.51
CA PRO A 173 11.60 -6.84 13.35
C PRO A 173 12.33 -8.09 13.85
N GLY A 174 13.24 -8.62 13.04
CA GLY A 174 14.04 -9.81 13.38
C GLY A 174 13.40 -11.16 13.00
N VAL A 175 12.20 -11.19 12.43
CA VAL A 175 11.61 -12.39 11.79
C VAL A 175 11.92 -12.38 10.31
N ALA A 176 12.47 -13.48 9.79
CA ALA A 176 12.73 -13.63 8.37
C ALA A 176 11.41 -13.82 7.61
N LEU A 177 11.09 -12.89 6.70
CA LEU A 177 9.89 -12.95 5.89
C LEU A 177 10.24 -13.44 4.49
N ILE A 178 9.55 -14.48 4.03
CA ILE A 178 9.72 -15.10 2.72
C ILE A 178 8.45 -14.83 1.92
N PRO A 179 8.47 -13.99 0.89
CA PRO A 179 7.28 -13.71 0.09
C PRO A 179 6.93 -14.88 -0.82
N PHE A 180 5.65 -15.17 -0.88
CA PHE A 180 5.06 -16.08 -1.85
C PHE A 180 3.93 -15.36 -2.59
N PRO A 181 4.25 -14.68 -3.70
CA PRO A 181 3.28 -13.90 -4.46
C PRO A 181 2.40 -14.82 -5.32
N VAL A 182 1.09 -14.76 -5.09
CA VAL A 182 0.10 -15.40 -5.97
C VAL A 182 -0.22 -14.46 -7.11
N VAL A 183 0.17 -14.82 -8.31
CA VAL A 183 -0.06 -14.00 -9.51
C VAL A 183 -1.43 -14.31 -10.07
N THR A 184 -2.30 -13.29 -10.17
CA THR A 184 -3.64 -13.46 -10.73
C THR A 184 -3.58 -13.64 -12.25
N ASP A 185 -4.48 -14.46 -12.81
CA ASP A 185 -4.53 -14.75 -14.25
C ASP A 185 -4.60 -13.49 -15.13
N LYS A 186 -5.28 -12.45 -14.65
CA LYS A 186 -5.35 -11.15 -15.35
C LYS A 186 -3.99 -10.45 -15.48
N LEU A 187 -3.13 -10.59 -14.49
CA LEU A 187 -1.76 -10.04 -14.51
C LEU A 187 -0.79 -10.90 -15.33
N LYS A 188 -1.11 -12.20 -15.50
CA LYS A 188 -0.35 -13.11 -16.37
C LYS A 188 -0.69 -12.93 -17.85
N ALA A 189 -1.98 -12.69 -18.16
CA ALA A 189 -2.49 -12.69 -19.52
C ALA A 189 -2.17 -11.43 -20.32
N GLU A 190 -2.16 -10.25 -19.67
CA GLU A 190 -2.04 -8.97 -20.35
C GLU A 190 -1.11 -8.00 -19.58
N PRO A 191 -0.40 -7.12 -20.29
CA PRO A 191 0.33 -6.03 -19.65
C PRO A 191 -0.63 -5.17 -18.81
N TRP A 192 -0.20 -4.72 -17.64
CA TRP A 192 -1.05 -3.98 -16.69
C TRP A 192 -1.66 -2.71 -17.29
N TRP A 193 -0.98 -2.06 -18.27
CA TRP A 193 -1.47 -0.84 -18.95
C TRP A 193 -2.55 -1.11 -20.01
N ALA A 194 -2.69 -2.35 -20.47
CA ALA A 194 -3.70 -2.73 -21.45
C ALA A 194 -5.10 -2.86 -20.82
N ASN A 195 -5.19 -3.02 -19.50
CA ASN A 195 -6.45 -3.22 -18.80
C ASN A 195 -6.66 -2.14 -17.73
N GLY A 196 -7.65 -1.27 -17.94
CA GLY A 196 -7.94 -0.17 -17.01
C GLY A 196 -8.32 -0.63 -15.58
N THR A 197 -8.90 -1.80 -15.42
CA THR A 197 -9.22 -2.37 -14.10
C THR A 197 -7.95 -2.75 -13.36
N THR A 198 -7.01 -3.39 -14.04
CA THR A 198 -5.69 -3.75 -13.50
C THR A 198 -4.88 -2.50 -13.16
N THR A 199 -4.88 -1.49 -14.02
CA THR A 199 -4.21 -0.20 -13.75
C THR A 199 -4.78 0.48 -12.51
N LYS A 200 -6.12 0.54 -12.37
CA LYS A 200 -6.78 1.09 -11.17
C LYS A 200 -6.43 0.32 -9.90
N LEU A 201 -6.38 -1.01 -9.97
CA LEU A 201 -6.00 -1.86 -8.85
C LEU A 201 -4.57 -1.56 -8.40
N LEU A 202 -3.62 -1.54 -9.32
CA LEU A 202 -2.21 -1.25 -9.04
C LEU A 202 -2.01 0.17 -8.51
N LEU A 203 -2.69 1.16 -9.08
CA LEU A 203 -2.65 2.54 -8.58
C LEU A 203 -3.22 2.64 -7.16
N SER A 204 -4.33 1.96 -6.88
CA SER A 204 -4.90 1.89 -5.53
C SER A 204 -3.93 1.26 -4.52
N GLU A 205 -3.27 0.16 -4.88
CA GLU A 205 -2.28 -0.47 -3.98
C GLU A 205 -1.03 0.39 -3.83
N TYR A 206 -0.59 1.11 -4.86
CA TYR A 206 0.49 2.09 -4.77
C TYR A 206 0.18 3.20 -3.76
N LEU A 207 -1.01 3.82 -3.85
CA LEU A 207 -1.41 4.88 -2.91
C LEU A 207 -1.48 4.36 -1.48
N LYS A 208 -2.03 3.16 -1.27
CA LYS A 208 -2.04 2.51 0.05
C LYS A 208 -0.63 2.18 0.54
N TYR A 209 0.26 1.77 -0.35
CA TYR A 209 1.66 1.50 -0.03
C TYR A 209 2.38 2.78 0.41
N ILE A 210 2.20 3.90 -0.31
CA ILE A 210 2.75 5.20 0.10
C ILE A 210 2.22 5.61 1.49
N PHE A 211 0.90 5.47 1.71
CA PHE A 211 0.31 5.76 3.01
C PHE A 211 0.93 4.89 4.13
N THR A 212 1.11 3.60 3.87
CA THR A 212 1.80 2.68 4.79
C THR A 212 3.22 3.15 5.09
N GLN A 213 4.01 3.51 4.08
CA GLN A 213 5.39 3.97 4.26
C GLN A 213 5.47 5.27 5.08
N VAL A 214 4.58 6.23 4.79
CA VAL A 214 4.48 7.47 5.56
C VAL A 214 4.11 7.16 7.01
N ARG A 215 3.09 6.34 7.25
CA ARG A 215 2.66 5.95 8.60
C ARG A 215 3.81 5.28 9.38
N ILE A 216 4.47 4.29 8.78
CA ILE A 216 5.60 3.58 9.38
C ILE A 216 6.73 4.55 9.77
N ARG A 217 6.96 5.59 8.97
CA ARG A 217 8.02 6.58 9.26
C ARG A 217 7.76 7.40 10.52
N PHE A 218 6.48 7.59 10.86
CA PHE A 218 6.06 8.38 12.03
C PHE A 218 5.59 7.51 13.20
N ASP A 219 5.60 6.18 13.06
CA ASP A 219 5.21 5.24 14.11
C ASP A 219 6.43 4.87 14.98
N PRO A 220 6.51 5.33 16.23
CA PRO A 220 7.65 5.05 17.10
C PRO A 220 7.68 3.61 17.64
N ALA A 221 6.64 2.80 17.37
CA ALA A 221 6.43 1.51 18.02
C ALA A 221 7.36 0.39 17.55
N SER A 222 8.16 0.62 16.52
CA SER A 222 9.13 -0.35 16.04
C SER A 222 10.53 0.26 16.06
N GLY A 223 11.31 -0.18 17.04
CA GLY A 223 12.75 -0.02 16.97
C GLY A 223 13.31 -0.60 15.68
N ILE A 224 13.43 0.27 14.72
CA ILE A 224 14.34 0.28 13.58
C ILE A 224 14.85 -1.06 13.05
N THR A 225 14.41 -1.43 11.90
CA THR A 225 15.23 -1.64 10.68
C THR A 225 14.26 -1.81 9.52
N THR A 226 14.30 -0.87 8.59
CA THR A 226 13.68 -1.06 7.26
C THR A 226 14.32 -2.33 6.68
N PRO A 227 13.56 -3.41 6.46
CA PRO A 227 14.11 -4.53 5.71
C PRO A 227 14.52 -3.97 4.35
N ALA A 228 15.76 -4.21 3.95
CA ALA A 228 16.26 -3.82 2.66
C ALA A 228 15.39 -4.46 1.58
N TYR A 229 14.46 -3.70 1.06
CA TYR A 229 13.60 -4.05 -0.04
C TYR A 229 14.46 -4.05 -1.31
N GLY A 230 15.16 -5.12 -1.56
CA GLY A 230 16.09 -5.21 -2.69
C GLY A 230 16.66 -6.60 -2.97
N ALA A 231 16.36 -7.56 -2.11
CA ALA A 231 16.95 -8.91 -2.20
C ALA A 231 16.11 -9.92 -3.02
N TRP A 232 15.21 -9.45 -3.89
CA TRP A 232 14.29 -10.33 -4.64
C TRP A 232 14.66 -10.50 -6.12
N LYS A 233 15.90 -10.18 -6.51
CA LYS A 233 16.38 -10.45 -7.88
C LYS A 233 17.18 -11.73 -7.94
#